data_e82157db62b37c9e868c2c0b8cd8256a
#
_entry.id   e82157db62b37c9e868c2c0b8cd8256a
#
_cell.length_a   1.000
_cell.length_b   1.000
_cell.length_c   1.000
_cell.angle_alpha   90.00
_cell.angle_beta   90.00
_cell.angle_gamma   90.00
#
_symmetry.space_group_name_H-M   'P 1'
#
loop_
_entity.id
_entity.type
_entity.pdbx_description
1 polymer ?
#
loop_
_entity_poly.entity_id
_entity_poly.type
_entity_poly.pdbx_seq_one_letter_code
_entity_poly.pdbx_strand_id
1 'polypeptide(L)'
;MKGLRKYLTPFAPDQSGAVSVLYELGGMLVICDAGGCTGNVCGFDEPRWFETRSAVFSAGLRDMDAILGRDDRLVAKLADAAEKLDVTFAAVIGTPVPAVIGTDYRALERMLAKKTELPVLTVNTDGMELYDKGEEKAYLALFEKFSDKNEESEDMNDKDRPHIGIIGMTPQDVSDLKAAEKIQKLYADQGLRAVCYGMGDGLKEVKKASLTVKNVVVSPAALKAAQYLQKKFGTPYEIAYPLAPELVPEMDYRGKKILIVQQQVIANAMRKEIEKRTGE
;
A
#
# COMPACT_ATOMS: atom_id res chain seq x y z
N MET A 1 -25.95 -19.22 -1.97
CA MET A 1 -25.69 -19.02 -0.55
C MET A 1 -25.79 -17.52 -0.27
N LYS A 2 -26.78 -17.08 0.49
CA LYS A 2 -26.90 -15.67 0.89
C LYS A 2 -25.90 -15.40 2.01
N GLY A 3 -25.13 -14.31 1.91
CA GLY A 3 -24.20 -13.86 2.96
C GLY A 3 -22.74 -14.27 2.80
N LEU A 4 -22.35 -15.09 1.81
CA LEU A 4 -20.95 -15.32 1.50
C LEU A 4 -20.39 -14.18 0.65
N ARG A 5 -19.23 -13.67 1.03
CA ARG A 5 -18.49 -12.71 0.23
C ARG A 5 -17.95 -13.38 -1.03
N LYS A 6 -17.99 -12.65 -2.16
CA LYS A 6 -17.45 -13.14 -3.43
C LYS A 6 -15.93 -13.00 -3.53
N TYR A 7 -15.32 -12.22 -2.65
CA TYR A 7 -13.89 -12.02 -2.54
C TYR A 7 -13.50 -11.93 -1.06
N LEU A 8 -12.25 -12.26 -0.78
CA LEU A 8 -11.66 -12.10 0.54
C LEU A 8 -10.71 -10.91 0.52
N THR A 9 -10.72 -10.17 1.61
CA THR A 9 -9.73 -9.17 1.96
C THR A 9 -9.12 -9.58 3.30
N PRO A 10 -7.89 -9.15 3.65
CA PRO A 10 -7.35 -9.35 4.99
C PRO A 10 -8.34 -8.91 6.08
N PHE A 11 -8.36 -9.64 7.19
CA PHE A 11 -9.32 -9.39 8.27
C PHE A 11 -8.81 -8.32 9.23
N ALA A 12 -8.60 -7.14 8.69
CA ALA A 12 -8.15 -5.95 9.39
C ALA A 12 -8.90 -4.71 8.87
N PRO A 13 -8.95 -3.61 9.62
CA PRO A 13 -9.63 -2.38 9.21
C PRO A 13 -8.83 -1.59 8.17
N ASP A 14 -9.47 -0.60 7.56
CA ASP A 14 -8.90 0.20 6.47
C ASP A 14 -7.64 1.00 6.87
N GLN A 15 -7.54 1.50 8.11
CA GLN A 15 -6.31 2.18 8.53
C GLN A 15 -5.08 1.25 8.49
N SER A 16 -5.27 -0.05 8.76
CA SER A 16 -4.17 -1.02 8.69
C SER A 16 -3.71 -1.24 7.25
N GLY A 17 -4.65 -1.28 6.29
CA GLY A 17 -4.33 -1.33 4.87
C GLY A 17 -3.57 -0.09 4.40
N ALA A 18 -3.98 1.10 4.86
CA ALA A 18 -3.29 2.34 4.54
C ALA A 18 -1.86 2.38 5.11
N VAL A 19 -1.67 1.94 6.36
CA VAL A 19 -0.33 1.83 6.96
C VAL A 19 0.54 0.89 6.16
N SER A 20 0.01 -0.28 5.79
CA SER A 20 0.78 -1.32 5.11
C SER A 20 1.33 -0.86 3.75
N VAL A 21 0.56 -0.10 2.97
CA VAL A 21 1.03 0.51 1.72
C VAL A 21 2.18 1.49 1.93
N LEU A 22 2.17 2.25 3.03
CA LEU A 22 3.11 3.35 3.28
C LEU A 22 4.32 2.93 4.12
N TYR A 23 4.32 1.71 4.66
CA TYR A 23 5.20 1.27 5.74
C TYR A 23 6.70 1.37 5.42
N GLU A 24 7.14 0.93 4.25
CA GLU A 24 8.56 0.86 3.86
C GLU A 24 9.06 2.09 3.07
N LEU A 25 8.23 3.13 2.93
CA LEU A 25 8.55 4.25 2.04
C LEU A 25 9.49 5.30 2.66
N GLY A 26 9.90 5.13 3.92
CA GLY A 26 10.80 6.07 4.60
C GLY A 26 10.09 7.34 5.10
N GLY A 27 8.82 7.25 5.42
CA GLY A 27 8.02 8.34 5.97
C GLY A 27 7.74 8.21 7.45
N MET A 28 7.26 9.31 8.05
CA MET A 28 6.65 9.32 9.37
C MET A 28 5.14 9.04 9.23
N LEU A 29 4.69 7.87 9.67
CA LEU A 29 3.29 7.46 9.63
C LEU A 29 2.60 7.79 10.96
N VAL A 30 1.56 8.61 10.91
CA VAL A 30 0.83 9.06 12.09
C VAL A 30 -0.59 8.51 12.04
N ILE A 31 -0.89 7.58 12.90
CA ILE A 31 -2.25 7.07 13.09
C ILE A 31 -2.96 8.03 14.02
N CYS A 32 -4.01 8.68 13.51
CA CYS A 32 -4.74 9.71 14.24
C CYS A 32 -5.73 9.05 15.20
N ASP A 33 -5.25 8.58 16.36
CA ASP A 33 -6.00 7.79 17.34
C ASP A 33 -5.66 8.18 18.78
N ALA A 34 -6.29 7.51 19.73
CA ALA A 34 -5.98 7.60 21.16
C ALA A 34 -4.92 6.59 21.64
N GLY A 35 -4.39 5.76 20.72
CA GLY A 35 -3.36 4.74 20.95
C GLY A 35 -3.80 3.30 20.68
N GLY A 36 -5.10 2.99 20.73
CA GLY A 36 -5.60 1.63 20.54
C GLY A 36 -5.43 1.10 19.12
N CYS A 37 -5.80 1.90 18.11
CA CYS A 37 -5.66 1.52 16.72
C CYS A 37 -4.19 1.36 16.33
N THR A 38 -3.30 2.25 16.79
CA THR A 38 -1.85 2.12 16.57
C THR A 38 -1.31 0.84 17.18
N GLY A 39 -1.71 0.50 18.42
CA GLY A 39 -1.30 -0.73 19.08
C GLY A 39 -1.74 -1.99 18.32
N ASN A 40 -2.96 -1.97 17.76
CA ASN A 40 -3.46 -3.07 16.95
C ASN A 40 -2.68 -3.22 15.62
N VAL A 41 -2.45 -2.12 14.91
CA VAL A 41 -1.67 -2.13 13.67
C VAL A 41 -0.27 -2.71 13.93
N CYS A 42 0.46 -2.17 14.90
CA CYS A 42 1.83 -2.58 15.20
C CYS A 42 1.91 -4.00 15.77
N GLY A 43 0.92 -4.42 16.57
CA GLY A 43 0.96 -5.71 17.25
C GLY A 43 0.40 -6.89 16.44
N PHE A 44 -0.48 -6.63 15.46
CA PHE A 44 -1.24 -7.69 14.79
C PHE A 44 -1.35 -7.51 13.28
N ASP A 45 -1.58 -6.29 12.78
CA ASP A 45 -1.99 -6.11 11.39
C ASP A 45 -0.82 -5.82 10.44
N GLU A 46 0.37 -5.44 10.97
CA GLU A 46 1.56 -5.18 10.17
C GLU A 46 2.66 -6.22 10.48
N PRO A 47 2.76 -7.31 9.70
CA PRO A 47 3.71 -8.39 9.97
C PRO A 47 5.18 -7.95 9.95
N ARG A 48 5.52 -6.88 9.21
CA ARG A 48 6.89 -6.34 9.14
C ARG A 48 7.33 -5.61 10.40
N TRP A 49 6.41 -5.30 11.32
CA TRP A 49 6.71 -4.54 12.54
C TRP A 49 7.88 -5.11 13.35
N PHE A 50 8.03 -6.43 13.37
CA PHE A 50 9.09 -7.12 14.12
C PHE A 50 10.37 -7.32 13.30
N GLU A 51 10.35 -7.14 12.00
CA GLU A 51 11.48 -7.38 11.09
C GLU A 51 12.07 -6.07 10.54
N THR A 52 11.23 -5.14 10.16
CA THR A 52 11.62 -3.88 9.52
C THR A 52 11.10 -2.69 10.33
N ARG A 53 11.99 -1.80 10.72
CA ARG A 53 11.59 -0.59 11.46
C ARG A 53 11.00 0.45 10.52
N SER A 54 9.86 1.02 10.95
CA SER A 54 9.25 2.20 10.33
C SER A 54 8.86 3.20 11.41
N ALA A 55 8.81 4.47 11.07
CA ALA A 55 8.44 5.55 11.99
C ALA A 55 6.91 5.66 12.09
N VAL A 56 6.28 4.77 12.87
CA VAL A 56 4.84 4.74 13.11
C VAL A 56 4.52 5.33 14.48
N PHE A 57 3.61 6.30 14.52
CA PHE A 57 3.24 7.03 15.74
C PHE A 57 1.73 7.05 15.93
N SER A 58 1.31 7.00 17.19
CA SER A 58 -0.02 7.40 17.61
C SER A 58 -0.08 8.93 17.79
N ALA A 59 -1.13 9.55 17.29
CA ALA A 59 -1.42 10.96 17.62
C ALA A 59 -1.64 11.15 19.12
N GLY A 60 -2.07 10.10 19.82
CA GLY A 60 -2.31 10.11 21.26
C GLY A 60 -3.39 11.11 21.65
N LEU A 61 -4.48 11.18 20.88
CA LEU A 61 -5.59 12.07 21.12
C LEU A 61 -6.18 11.84 22.50
N ARG A 62 -6.53 12.93 23.18
CA ARG A 62 -7.22 12.95 24.47
C ARG A 62 -8.58 13.58 24.32
N ASP A 63 -9.47 13.35 25.28
CA ASP A 63 -10.84 13.88 25.28
C ASP A 63 -10.86 15.39 25.01
N MET A 64 -9.97 16.13 25.65
CA MET A 64 -9.87 17.59 25.47
C MET A 64 -9.36 17.98 24.08
N ASP A 65 -8.53 17.18 23.44
CA ASP A 65 -8.07 17.43 22.07
C ASP A 65 -9.24 17.23 21.09
N ALA A 66 -10.07 16.22 21.32
CA ALA A 66 -11.26 15.94 20.53
C ALA A 66 -12.35 17.01 20.71
N ILE A 67 -12.60 17.45 21.96
CA ILE A 67 -13.65 18.45 22.27
C ILE A 67 -13.27 19.85 21.74
N LEU A 68 -12.00 20.23 21.86
CA LEU A 68 -11.53 21.59 21.52
C LEU A 68 -10.97 21.71 20.11
N GLY A 69 -10.82 20.61 19.36
CA GLY A 69 -10.24 20.64 18.02
C GLY A 69 -8.78 21.12 18.01
N ARG A 70 -7.93 20.57 18.88
CA ARG A 70 -6.55 21.06 19.09
C ARG A 70 -5.55 20.51 18.07
N ASP A 71 -5.83 20.73 16.78
CA ASP A 71 -4.95 20.34 15.67
C ASP A 71 -3.58 21.03 15.75
N ASP A 72 -3.52 22.25 16.27
CA ASP A 72 -2.29 23.01 16.52
C ASP A 72 -1.32 22.25 17.43
N ARG A 73 -1.83 21.61 18.49
CA ARG A 73 -1.03 20.80 19.42
C ARG A 73 -0.53 19.52 18.78
N LEU A 74 -1.38 18.85 17.98
CA LEU A 74 -0.98 17.68 17.23
C LEU A 74 0.14 18.01 16.25
N VAL A 75 -0.03 19.07 15.44
CA VAL A 75 0.97 19.54 14.49
C VAL A 75 2.30 19.88 15.18
N ALA A 76 2.26 20.54 16.34
CA ALA A 76 3.48 20.86 17.09
C ALA A 76 4.23 19.61 17.56
N LYS A 77 3.52 18.59 18.07
CA LYS A 77 4.13 17.31 18.47
C LYS A 77 4.74 16.56 17.29
N LEU A 78 4.04 16.54 16.14
CA LEU A 78 4.51 15.86 14.95
C LEU A 78 5.72 16.55 14.32
N ALA A 79 5.77 17.88 14.37
CA ALA A 79 6.93 18.65 13.93
C ALA A 79 8.16 18.36 14.79
N ASP A 80 8.02 18.35 16.12
CA ASP A 80 9.11 17.98 17.04
C ASP A 80 9.61 16.53 16.82
N ALA A 81 8.70 15.62 16.48
CA ALA A 81 9.08 14.26 16.12
C ALA A 81 9.84 14.20 14.78
N ALA A 82 9.36 14.91 13.76
CA ALA A 82 9.97 14.94 12.43
C ALA A 82 11.40 15.50 12.45
N GLU A 83 11.69 16.53 13.29
CA GLU A 83 13.04 17.09 13.45
C GLU A 83 14.06 16.08 14.01
N LYS A 84 13.59 15.03 14.68
CA LYS A 84 14.45 14.00 15.31
C LYS A 84 14.60 12.73 14.48
N LEU A 85 13.95 12.67 13.33
CA LEU A 85 13.89 11.50 12.47
C LEU A 85 14.42 11.81 11.08
N ASP A 86 15.09 10.82 10.49
CA ASP A 86 15.45 10.86 9.07
C ASP A 86 14.27 10.33 8.25
N VAL A 87 13.33 11.22 7.92
CA VAL A 87 12.11 10.89 7.18
C VAL A 87 11.94 11.82 5.99
N THR A 88 11.42 11.29 4.89
CA THR A 88 11.30 12.02 3.62
C THR A 88 9.90 12.59 3.39
N PHE A 89 8.92 12.18 4.16
CA PHE A 89 7.53 12.67 4.13
C PHE A 89 6.82 12.33 5.44
N ALA A 90 5.63 12.91 5.64
CA ALA A 90 4.72 12.52 6.69
C ALA A 90 3.38 12.05 6.11
N ALA A 91 2.76 11.05 6.73
CA ALA A 91 1.42 10.60 6.40
C ALA A 91 0.53 10.62 7.63
N VAL A 92 -0.67 11.19 7.51
CA VAL A 92 -1.70 11.18 8.55
C VAL A 92 -2.82 10.23 8.13
N ILE A 93 -3.07 9.22 8.96
CA ILE A 93 -3.98 8.12 8.68
C ILE A 93 -5.17 8.20 9.66
N GLY A 94 -6.37 8.25 9.13
CA GLY A 94 -7.60 8.36 9.90
C GLY A 94 -7.98 7.08 10.63
N THR A 95 -8.77 7.24 11.70
CA THR A 95 -9.37 6.16 12.50
C THR A 95 -10.79 6.58 12.93
N PRO A 96 -11.56 5.73 13.64
CA PRO A 96 -12.89 6.10 14.09
C PRO A 96 -12.98 7.41 14.88
N VAL A 97 -11.99 7.71 15.73
CA VAL A 97 -12.03 8.94 16.57
C VAL A 97 -12.06 10.22 15.74
N PRO A 98 -11.10 10.48 14.85
CA PRO A 98 -11.13 11.67 14.00
C PRO A 98 -12.31 11.67 13.03
N ALA A 99 -12.80 10.51 12.58
CA ALA A 99 -13.99 10.43 11.73
C ALA A 99 -15.24 10.94 12.47
N VAL A 100 -15.41 10.55 13.73
CA VAL A 100 -16.56 10.98 14.56
C VAL A 100 -16.51 12.46 14.91
N ILE A 101 -15.31 13.00 15.22
CA ILE A 101 -15.16 14.43 15.58
C ILE A 101 -15.08 15.36 14.37
N GLY A 102 -15.08 14.82 13.15
CA GLY A 102 -15.07 15.62 11.91
C GLY A 102 -13.74 16.32 11.63
N THR A 103 -12.60 15.64 11.87
CA THR A 103 -11.26 16.20 11.62
C THR A 103 -11.08 16.65 10.17
N ASP A 104 -10.63 17.90 9.98
CA ASP A 104 -10.27 18.43 8.65
C ASP A 104 -8.86 18.02 8.26
N TYR A 105 -8.74 16.88 7.59
CA TYR A 105 -7.44 16.36 7.12
C TYR A 105 -6.73 17.30 6.15
N ARG A 106 -7.46 18.10 5.36
CA ARG A 106 -6.83 19.07 4.44
C ARG A 106 -6.20 20.24 5.19
N ALA A 107 -6.86 20.70 6.26
CA ALA A 107 -6.29 21.71 7.14
C ALA A 107 -5.04 21.15 7.85
N LEU A 108 -5.15 19.96 8.41
CA LEU A 108 -4.05 19.26 9.09
C LEU A 108 -2.84 19.04 8.18
N GLU A 109 -3.06 18.61 6.93
CA GLU A 109 -2.01 18.45 5.91
C GLU A 109 -1.27 19.77 5.66
N ARG A 110 -2.02 20.87 5.44
CA ARG A 110 -1.42 22.19 5.19
C ARG A 110 -0.62 22.70 6.39
N MET A 111 -1.18 22.54 7.60
CA MET A 111 -0.52 22.99 8.83
C MET A 111 0.78 22.22 9.09
N LEU A 112 0.74 20.89 8.93
CA LEU A 112 1.89 20.03 9.15
C LEU A 112 2.97 20.27 8.08
N ALA A 113 2.60 20.33 6.79
CA ALA A 113 3.54 20.63 5.71
C ALA A 113 4.26 21.96 5.89
N LYS A 114 3.52 23.01 6.32
CA LYS A 114 4.11 24.32 6.62
C LYS A 114 5.07 24.29 7.81
N LYS A 115 4.79 23.44 8.79
CA LYS A 115 5.57 23.40 10.04
C LYS A 115 6.82 22.54 9.92
N THR A 116 6.76 21.46 9.14
CA THR A 116 7.86 20.47 8.99
C THR A 116 8.69 20.67 7.72
N GLU A 117 8.18 21.45 6.75
CA GLU A 117 8.74 21.57 5.39
C GLU A 117 8.77 20.23 4.61
N LEU A 118 8.18 19.17 5.18
CA LEU A 118 8.06 17.87 4.53
C LEU A 118 6.82 17.81 3.63
N PRO A 119 6.87 17.03 2.54
CA PRO A 119 5.65 16.61 1.87
C PRO A 119 4.74 15.84 2.85
N VAL A 120 3.48 16.23 2.92
CA VAL A 120 2.50 15.54 3.77
C VAL A 120 1.41 14.97 2.90
N LEU A 121 0.99 13.75 3.16
CA LEU A 121 -0.22 13.15 2.59
C LEU A 121 -1.19 12.76 3.71
N THR A 122 -2.47 12.75 3.38
CA THR A 122 -3.51 12.30 4.30
C THR A 122 -4.29 11.14 3.67
N VAL A 123 -4.57 10.12 4.47
CA VAL A 123 -5.42 9.00 4.05
C VAL A 123 -6.65 8.99 4.94
N ASN A 124 -7.78 9.37 4.36
CA ASN A 124 -9.05 9.46 5.08
C ASN A 124 -9.67 8.07 5.25
N THR A 125 -9.12 7.31 6.18
CA THR A 125 -9.66 6.06 6.69
C THR A 125 -10.49 6.32 7.95
N ASP A 126 -11.42 5.45 8.29
CA ASP A 126 -12.33 5.64 9.41
C ASP A 126 -12.42 4.43 10.36
N GLY A 127 -11.68 3.36 10.07
CA GLY A 127 -11.67 2.13 10.86
C GLY A 127 -12.93 1.28 10.71
N MET A 128 -13.87 1.67 9.84
CA MET A 128 -15.13 0.97 9.62
C MET A 128 -15.18 0.23 8.28
N GLU A 129 -14.34 0.63 7.34
CA GLU A 129 -14.19 -0.04 6.05
C GLU A 129 -13.19 -1.21 6.16
N LEU A 130 -13.12 -2.01 5.11
CA LEU A 130 -12.22 -3.16 5.02
C LEU A 130 -10.80 -2.73 4.65
N TYR A 131 -9.85 -3.60 4.92
CA TYR A 131 -8.42 -3.40 4.68
C TYR A 131 -8.11 -2.95 3.24
N ASP A 132 -8.71 -3.60 2.22
CA ASP A 132 -8.54 -3.25 0.81
C ASP A 132 -8.98 -1.82 0.47
N LYS A 133 -9.91 -1.25 1.23
CA LYS A 133 -10.33 0.14 1.05
C LYS A 133 -9.28 1.13 1.54
N GLY A 134 -8.59 0.79 2.61
CA GLY A 134 -7.45 1.56 3.09
C GLY A 134 -6.27 1.52 2.12
N GLU A 135 -5.96 0.35 1.59
CA GLU A 135 -4.95 0.21 0.53
C GLU A 135 -5.31 1.04 -0.71
N GLU A 136 -6.56 0.96 -1.19
CA GLU A 136 -7.03 1.71 -2.35
C GLU A 136 -6.82 3.22 -2.16
N LYS A 137 -7.23 3.75 -0.99
CA LYS A 137 -7.07 5.16 -0.64
C LYS A 137 -5.58 5.55 -0.57
N ALA A 138 -4.76 4.71 0.06
CA ALA A 138 -3.34 4.99 0.25
C ALA A 138 -2.54 4.95 -1.06
N TYR A 139 -2.74 3.94 -1.91
CA TYR A 139 -2.11 3.88 -3.23
C TYR A 139 -2.47 5.09 -4.09
N LEU A 140 -3.74 5.47 -4.12
CA LEU A 140 -4.17 6.64 -4.89
C LEU A 140 -3.52 7.91 -4.36
N ALA A 141 -3.60 8.19 -3.06
CA ALA A 141 -3.00 9.36 -2.43
C ALA A 141 -1.48 9.41 -2.63
N LEU A 142 -0.81 8.25 -2.54
CA LEU A 142 0.63 8.12 -2.77
C LEU A 142 1.04 8.57 -4.17
N PHE A 143 0.41 8.02 -5.20
CA PHE A 143 0.74 8.40 -6.58
C PHE A 143 0.28 9.81 -6.95
N GLU A 144 -0.87 10.27 -6.44
CA GLU A 144 -1.31 11.65 -6.63
C GLU A 144 -0.31 12.65 -6.08
N LYS A 145 0.27 12.35 -4.91
CA LYS A 145 1.21 13.24 -4.22
C LYS A 145 2.60 13.20 -4.80
N PHE A 146 3.13 12.03 -5.13
CA PHE A 146 4.56 11.84 -5.37
C PHE A 146 4.93 11.50 -6.81
N SER A 147 4.01 10.97 -7.65
CA SER A 147 4.39 10.67 -9.03
C SER A 147 4.49 11.92 -9.88
N ASP A 148 5.64 12.14 -10.53
CA ASP A 148 5.90 13.28 -11.42
C ASP A 148 6.35 12.80 -12.80
N LYS A 149 6.13 13.68 -13.84
CA LYS A 149 6.63 13.48 -15.20
C LYS A 149 8.10 13.90 -15.37
N ASN A 150 8.59 14.77 -14.48
CA ASN A 150 9.86 15.48 -14.65
C ASN A 150 11.03 14.81 -13.91
N GLU A 151 10.84 13.68 -13.25
CA GLU A 151 11.98 12.97 -12.69
C GLU A 151 12.73 12.25 -13.81
N GLU A 152 13.79 12.89 -14.29
CA GLU A 152 14.80 12.22 -15.10
C GLU A 152 15.48 11.15 -14.25
N SER A 153 15.63 9.94 -14.79
CA SER A 153 16.43 8.91 -14.12
C SER A 153 17.90 9.35 -14.17
N GLU A 154 18.41 9.91 -13.09
CA GLU A 154 19.84 10.28 -12.96
C GLU A 154 20.75 9.04 -12.93
N ASP A 155 20.20 7.86 -12.68
CA ASP A 155 20.94 6.61 -12.62
C ASP A 155 21.17 6.04 -14.03
N MET A 156 22.35 6.30 -14.58
CA MET A 156 22.79 5.79 -15.90
C MET A 156 22.78 4.25 -15.99
N ASN A 157 22.91 3.54 -14.87
CA ASN A 157 22.87 2.07 -14.82
C ASN A 157 21.47 1.46 -14.94
N ASP A 158 20.42 2.27 -14.83
CA ASP A 158 19.03 1.82 -14.81
C ASP A 158 18.30 1.98 -16.17
N LYS A 159 19.01 2.63 -17.15
CA LYS A 159 18.45 2.89 -18.49
C LYS A 159 18.37 1.63 -19.37
N ASP A 160 19.08 0.58 -19.00
CA ASP A 160 19.21 -0.61 -19.84
C ASP A 160 18.10 -1.65 -19.68
N ARG A 161 17.23 -1.51 -18.67
CA ARG A 161 16.13 -2.44 -18.42
C ARG A 161 14.79 -1.74 -18.31
N PRO A 162 13.77 -2.15 -19.08
CA PRO A 162 12.43 -1.59 -18.93
C PRO A 162 11.85 -1.90 -17.54
N HIS A 163 11.26 -0.86 -16.90
CA HIS A 163 10.67 -0.99 -15.57
C HIS A 163 9.20 -1.41 -15.67
N ILE A 164 8.81 -2.38 -14.85
CA ILE A 164 7.43 -2.82 -14.66
C ILE A 164 7.01 -2.44 -13.24
N GLY A 165 5.93 -1.68 -13.11
CA GLY A 165 5.35 -1.36 -11.81
C GLY A 165 4.45 -2.49 -11.29
N ILE A 166 4.63 -2.93 -10.06
CA ILE A 166 3.76 -3.89 -9.37
C ILE A 166 2.99 -3.12 -8.31
N ILE A 167 1.66 -3.05 -8.45
CA ILE A 167 0.80 -2.27 -7.55
C ILE A 167 -0.23 -3.18 -6.87
N GLY A 168 -0.39 -3.05 -5.57
CA GLY A 168 -1.36 -3.82 -4.78
C GLY A 168 -0.76 -5.00 -4.04
N MET A 169 0.53 -4.92 -3.71
CA MET A 169 1.20 -5.95 -2.94
C MET A 169 1.49 -5.44 -1.53
N THR A 170 0.86 -6.10 -0.55
CA THR A 170 1.13 -5.91 0.88
C THR A 170 1.32 -7.27 1.55
N PRO A 171 1.97 -7.34 2.72
CA PRO A 171 2.20 -8.60 3.40
C PRO A 171 0.92 -9.38 3.72
N GLN A 172 -0.14 -8.70 4.08
CA GLN A 172 -1.43 -9.32 4.40
C GLN A 172 -2.10 -9.95 3.15
N ASP A 173 -1.95 -9.34 1.98
CA ASP A 173 -2.50 -9.85 0.72
C ASP A 173 -1.74 -11.08 0.20
N VAL A 174 -0.40 -11.03 0.28
CA VAL A 174 0.43 -12.08 -0.33
C VAL A 174 0.92 -13.14 0.66
N SER A 175 0.77 -12.90 1.97
CA SER A 175 1.16 -13.82 3.07
C SER A 175 2.63 -14.28 3.03
N ASP A 176 3.51 -13.50 2.37
CA ASP A 176 4.94 -13.80 2.23
C ASP A 176 5.75 -12.50 2.19
N LEU A 177 6.55 -12.25 3.21
CA LEU A 177 7.38 -11.04 3.30
C LEU A 177 8.45 -10.96 2.21
N LYS A 178 8.80 -12.08 1.58
CA LYS A 178 9.75 -12.15 0.46
C LYS A 178 9.09 -12.17 -0.92
N ALA A 179 7.78 -11.92 -0.99
CA ALA A 179 7.07 -11.95 -2.27
C ALA A 179 7.62 -10.93 -3.27
N ALA A 180 8.01 -9.72 -2.80
CA ALA A 180 8.62 -8.70 -3.65
C ALA A 180 9.91 -9.19 -4.31
N GLU A 181 10.83 -9.75 -3.52
CA GLU A 181 12.10 -10.30 -4.01
C GLU A 181 11.87 -11.41 -5.05
N LYS A 182 10.88 -12.29 -4.81
CA LYS A 182 10.54 -13.38 -5.74
C LYS A 182 9.99 -12.84 -7.05
N ILE A 183 9.11 -11.85 -7.00
CA ILE A 183 8.56 -11.20 -8.20
C ILE A 183 9.65 -10.44 -8.95
N GLN A 184 10.50 -9.69 -8.25
CA GLN A 184 11.63 -8.99 -8.86
C GLN A 184 12.56 -9.95 -9.58
N LYS A 185 12.87 -11.10 -8.97
CA LYS A 185 13.68 -12.15 -9.62
C LYS A 185 12.99 -12.72 -10.86
N LEU A 186 11.70 -13.02 -10.78
CA LEU A 186 10.92 -13.55 -11.92
C LEU A 186 10.98 -12.61 -13.14
N TYR A 187 10.90 -11.30 -12.93
CA TYR A 187 11.00 -10.32 -14.00
C TYR A 187 12.46 -10.09 -14.44
N ALA A 188 13.41 -10.16 -13.53
CA ALA A 188 14.83 -10.03 -13.85
C ALA A 188 15.29 -11.15 -14.81
N ASP A 189 14.80 -12.36 -14.64
CA ASP A 189 15.06 -13.51 -15.53
C ASP A 189 14.50 -13.27 -16.96
N GLN A 190 13.57 -12.32 -17.12
CA GLN A 190 13.01 -11.87 -18.40
C GLN A 190 13.66 -10.58 -18.94
N GLY A 191 14.72 -10.09 -18.30
CA GLY A 191 15.40 -8.85 -18.67
C GLY A 191 14.66 -7.57 -18.27
N LEU A 192 13.67 -7.65 -17.36
CA LEU A 192 12.86 -6.56 -16.87
C LEU A 192 13.22 -6.24 -15.41
N ARG A 193 12.97 -5.00 -14.97
CA ARG A 193 13.05 -4.61 -13.57
C ARG A 193 11.65 -4.43 -13.01
N ALA A 194 11.24 -5.24 -12.05
CA ALA A 194 9.99 -5.04 -11.32
C ALA A 194 10.22 -4.09 -10.13
N VAL A 195 9.35 -3.08 -10.02
CA VAL A 195 9.28 -2.13 -8.91
C VAL A 195 8.01 -2.43 -8.13
N CYS A 196 8.17 -2.88 -6.89
CA CYS A 196 7.05 -3.31 -6.04
C CYS A 196 6.64 -2.17 -5.09
N TYR A 197 5.62 -1.42 -5.47
CA TYR A 197 5.14 -0.29 -4.67
C TYR A 197 4.39 -0.77 -3.42
N GLY A 198 4.83 -0.28 -2.24
CA GLY A 198 4.27 -0.66 -0.94
C GLY A 198 4.96 -1.84 -0.27
N MET A 199 5.88 -2.53 -0.98
CA MET A 199 6.64 -3.65 -0.44
C MET A 199 7.98 -3.81 -1.14
N GLY A 200 9.08 -3.53 -0.43
CA GLY A 200 10.45 -3.69 -0.93
C GLY A 200 11.07 -2.48 -1.64
N ASP A 201 10.27 -1.61 -2.26
CA ASP A 201 10.76 -0.41 -2.94
C ASP A 201 10.30 0.87 -2.23
N GLY A 202 11.21 1.85 -2.12
CA GLY A 202 10.98 3.08 -1.36
C GLY A 202 10.31 4.20 -2.17
N LEU A 203 10.12 5.37 -1.52
CA LEU A 203 9.47 6.55 -2.11
C LEU A 203 10.16 7.05 -3.41
N LYS A 204 11.47 6.89 -3.52
CA LYS A 204 12.24 7.27 -4.73
C LYS A 204 11.68 6.58 -5.97
N GLU A 205 11.30 5.31 -5.86
CA GLU A 205 10.73 4.57 -6.99
C GLU A 205 9.28 4.97 -7.27
N VAL A 206 8.52 5.36 -6.24
CA VAL A 206 7.16 5.90 -6.41
C VAL A 206 7.18 7.18 -7.25
N LYS A 207 8.15 8.06 -7.01
CA LYS A 207 8.31 9.30 -7.80
C LYS A 207 8.53 9.02 -9.28
N LYS A 208 9.22 7.93 -9.60
CA LYS A 208 9.50 7.47 -10.97
C LYS A 208 8.39 6.62 -11.60
N ALA A 209 7.23 6.49 -10.96
CA ALA A 209 6.14 5.63 -11.46
C ALA A 209 5.64 6.00 -12.87
N SER A 210 5.86 7.25 -13.32
CA SER A 210 5.57 7.70 -14.68
C SER A 210 6.48 7.08 -15.75
N LEU A 211 7.64 6.56 -15.37
CA LEU A 211 8.66 6.00 -16.26
C LEU A 211 8.49 4.49 -16.50
N THR A 212 7.58 3.83 -15.81
CA THR A 212 7.32 2.40 -16.03
C THR A 212 6.66 2.17 -17.38
N VAL A 213 7.09 1.14 -18.09
CA VAL A 213 6.52 0.77 -19.41
C VAL A 213 5.11 0.17 -19.27
N LYS A 214 4.84 -0.44 -18.12
CA LYS A 214 3.55 -1.05 -17.79
C LYS A 214 3.41 -1.23 -16.28
N ASN A 215 2.18 -1.15 -15.78
CA ASN A 215 1.85 -1.53 -14.41
C ASN A 215 1.10 -2.87 -14.37
N VAL A 216 1.43 -3.71 -13.40
CA VAL A 216 0.73 -4.97 -13.11
C VAL A 216 -0.04 -4.78 -11.80
N VAL A 217 -1.35 -4.89 -11.88
CA VAL A 217 -2.27 -4.77 -10.75
C VAL A 217 -2.47 -6.15 -10.15
N VAL A 218 -1.88 -6.37 -8.98
CA VAL A 218 -1.89 -7.69 -8.32
C VAL A 218 -2.98 -7.82 -7.25
N SER A 219 -3.65 -6.70 -6.90
CA SER A 219 -4.79 -6.66 -5.98
C SER A 219 -5.88 -5.73 -6.52
N PRO A 220 -7.18 -6.01 -6.29
CA PRO A 220 -8.27 -5.10 -6.64
C PRO A 220 -8.11 -3.70 -6.02
N ALA A 221 -7.48 -3.59 -4.85
CA ALA A 221 -7.21 -2.32 -4.17
C ALA A 221 -6.33 -1.36 -4.99
N ALA A 222 -5.48 -1.89 -5.86
CA ALA A 222 -4.57 -1.08 -6.69
C ALA A 222 -5.19 -0.53 -7.98
N LEU A 223 -6.42 -0.95 -8.33
CA LEU A 223 -7.00 -0.64 -9.63
C LEU A 223 -7.16 0.87 -9.87
N LYS A 224 -7.67 1.62 -8.89
CA LYS A 224 -7.84 3.07 -9.02
C LYS A 224 -6.52 3.81 -9.21
N ALA A 225 -5.48 3.38 -8.51
CA ALA A 225 -4.14 3.94 -8.64
C ALA A 225 -3.55 3.67 -10.04
N ALA A 226 -3.70 2.46 -10.58
CA ALA A 226 -3.25 2.13 -11.93
C ALA A 226 -4.02 2.93 -13.00
N GLN A 227 -5.33 3.11 -12.83
CA GLN A 227 -6.16 3.96 -13.70
C GLN A 227 -5.73 5.43 -13.64
N TYR A 228 -5.38 5.94 -12.46
CA TYR A 228 -4.84 7.28 -12.31
C TYR A 228 -3.53 7.45 -13.08
N LEU A 229 -2.57 6.52 -12.92
CA LEU A 229 -1.28 6.55 -13.64
C LEU A 229 -1.49 6.47 -15.16
N GLN A 230 -2.40 5.62 -15.63
CA GLN A 230 -2.76 5.55 -17.05
C GLN A 230 -3.34 6.87 -17.55
N LYS A 231 -4.29 7.46 -16.82
CA LYS A 231 -4.92 8.73 -17.20
C LYS A 231 -3.93 9.90 -17.20
N LYS A 232 -3.05 9.96 -16.22
CA LYS A 232 -2.12 11.10 -16.02
C LYS A 232 -0.88 10.99 -16.91
N PHE A 233 -0.32 9.79 -17.06
CA PHE A 233 0.96 9.57 -17.69
C PHE A 233 0.90 8.71 -18.97
N GLY A 234 -0.21 8.04 -19.22
CA GLY A 234 -0.39 7.12 -20.34
C GLY A 234 0.16 5.72 -20.08
N THR A 235 0.65 5.42 -18.88
CA THR A 235 1.22 4.12 -18.53
C THR A 235 0.14 3.03 -18.57
N PRO A 236 0.22 2.03 -19.46
CA PRO A 236 -0.78 0.97 -19.54
C PRO A 236 -0.72 0.09 -18.30
N TYR A 237 -1.82 -0.59 -18.00
CA TYR A 237 -1.84 -1.59 -16.93
C TYR A 237 -2.55 -2.87 -17.36
N GLU A 238 -2.21 -3.95 -16.68
CA GLU A 238 -2.91 -5.23 -16.75
C GLU A 238 -3.24 -5.75 -15.35
N ILE A 239 -4.31 -6.51 -15.23
CA ILE A 239 -4.69 -7.17 -13.98
C ILE A 239 -4.19 -8.61 -14.05
N ALA A 240 -3.13 -8.91 -13.33
CA ALA A 240 -2.49 -10.22 -13.30
C ALA A 240 -1.70 -10.41 -12.00
N TYR A 241 -1.49 -11.65 -11.61
CA TYR A 241 -0.51 -11.99 -10.57
C TYR A 241 0.60 -12.83 -11.21
N PRO A 242 1.87 -12.44 -11.09
CA PRO A 242 3.00 -13.21 -11.61
C PRO A 242 3.23 -14.46 -10.73
N LEU A 243 2.41 -15.48 -10.98
CA LEU A 243 2.37 -16.70 -10.19
C LEU A 243 3.55 -17.61 -10.59
N ALA A 244 4.38 -17.95 -9.61
CA ALA A 244 5.36 -19.02 -9.77
C ALA A 244 4.61 -20.36 -9.81
N PRO A 245 4.85 -21.23 -10.84
CA PRO A 245 4.10 -22.46 -11.02
C PRO A 245 4.12 -23.40 -9.81
N GLU A 246 5.18 -23.38 -9.03
CA GLU A 246 5.36 -24.18 -7.82
C GLU A 246 4.40 -23.79 -6.66
N LEU A 247 3.77 -22.62 -6.74
CA LEU A 247 2.73 -22.19 -5.78
C LEU A 247 1.40 -22.94 -5.99
N VAL A 248 1.23 -23.61 -7.13
CA VAL A 248 0.09 -24.47 -7.38
C VAL A 248 0.51 -25.92 -7.10
N PRO A 249 -0.10 -26.61 -6.13
CA PRO A 249 0.28 -27.96 -5.76
C PRO A 249 0.36 -28.89 -6.96
N GLU A 250 1.36 -29.81 -6.96
CA GLU A 250 1.47 -30.83 -7.99
C GLU A 250 0.52 -31.99 -7.67
N MET A 251 -0.55 -32.11 -8.44
CA MET A 251 -1.51 -33.20 -8.32
C MET A 251 -2.30 -33.35 -9.62
N ASP A 252 -2.99 -34.49 -9.79
CA ASP A 252 -3.95 -34.63 -10.86
C ASP A 252 -5.27 -33.92 -10.53
N TYR A 253 -5.57 -32.88 -11.26
CA TYR A 253 -6.76 -32.05 -11.12
C TYR A 253 -7.95 -32.52 -11.97
N ARG A 254 -7.73 -33.41 -12.97
CA ARG A 254 -8.75 -33.83 -13.91
C ARG A 254 -9.97 -34.43 -13.23
N GLY A 255 -11.16 -33.98 -13.62
CA GLY A 255 -12.44 -34.42 -13.06
C GLY A 255 -12.70 -34.02 -11.59
N LYS A 256 -11.86 -33.22 -10.98
CA LYS A 256 -12.04 -32.76 -9.59
C LYS A 256 -12.75 -31.42 -9.54
N LYS A 257 -13.62 -31.27 -8.53
CA LYS A 257 -14.18 -29.95 -8.17
C LYS A 257 -13.23 -29.26 -7.22
N ILE A 258 -12.71 -28.10 -7.62
CA ILE A 258 -11.68 -27.35 -6.88
C ILE A 258 -12.29 -26.06 -6.37
N LEU A 259 -12.11 -25.78 -5.07
CA LEU A 259 -12.39 -24.50 -4.46
C LEU A 259 -11.06 -23.80 -4.13
N ILE A 260 -10.84 -22.62 -4.70
CA ILE A 260 -9.69 -21.77 -4.38
C ILE A 260 -10.18 -20.64 -3.46
N VAL A 261 -9.58 -20.54 -2.26
CA VAL A 261 -9.86 -19.49 -1.28
C VAL A 261 -8.61 -18.64 -1.15
N GLN A 262 -8.59 -17.52 -1.86
CA GLN A 262 -7.45 -16.62 -1.92
C GLN A 262 -7.92 -15.23 -2.41
N GLN A 263 -7.07 -14.20 -2.31
CA GLN A 263 -7.28 -12.91 -2.92
C GLN A 263 -7.61 -13.08 -4.42
N GLN A 264 -8.52 -12.25 -4.93
CA GLN A 264 -9.18 -12.47 -6.22
C GLN A 264 -8.21 -12.62 -7.40
N VAL A 265 -7.16 -11.76 -7.50
CA VAL A 265 -6.23 -11.78 -8.64
C VAL A 265 -5.32 -13.01 -8.56
N ILE A 266 -4.87 -13.37 -7.35
CA ILE A 266 -4.08 -14.58 -7.08
C ILE A 266 -4.92 -15.82 -7.40
N ALA A 267 -6.17 -15.88 -6.90
CA ALA A 267 -7.08 -17.01 -7.16
C ALA A 267 -7.32 -17.20 -8.66
N ASN A 268 -7.49 -16.12 -9.41
CA ASN A 268 -7.64 -16.19 -10.87
C ASN A 268 -6.35 -16.67 -11.56
N ALA A 269 -5.18 -16.29 -11.10
CA ALA A 269 -3.91 -16.76 -11.62
C ALA A 269 -3.72 -18.27 -11.34
N MET A 270 -4.02 -18.72 -10.12
CA MET A 270 -3.99 -20.14 -9.75
C MET A 270 -4.96 -20.97 -10.59
N ARG A 271 -6.19 -20.47 -10.77
CA ARG A 271 -7.19 -21.13 -11.62
C ARG A 271 -6.67 -21.31 -13.04
N LYS A 272 -6.15 -20.27 -13.68
CA LYS A 272 -5.58 -20.34 -15.03
C LYS A 272 -4.44 -21.34 -15.14
N GLU A 273 -3.58 -21.42 -14.12
CA GLU A 273 -2.49 -22.39 -14.11
C GLU A 273 -3.02 -23.83 -13.99
N ILE A 274 -4.05 -24.06 -13.17
CA ILE A 274 -4.70 -25.37 -13.05
C ILE A 274 -5.38 -25.78 -14.37
N GLU A 275 -6.17 -24.87 -14.97
CA GLU A 275 -6.82 -25.09 -16.29
C GLU A 275 -5.79 -25.42 -17.37
N LYS A 276 -4.65 -24.73 -17.40
CA LYS A 276 -3.53 -25.02 -18.31
C LYS A 276 -2.96 -26.44 -18.12
N ARG A 277 -2.84 -26.90 -16.86
CA ARG A 277 -2.32 -28.26 -16.55
C ARG A 277 -3.33 -29.37 -16.88
N THR A 278 -4.61 -29.06 -16.85
CA THR A 278 -5.68 -30.05 -17.18
C THR A 278 -5.98 -30.09 -18.66
N GLY A 279 -5.67 -29.04 -19.40
CA GLY A 279 -6.05 -28.89 -20.80
C GLY A 279 -7.52 -28.51 -20.99
N GLU A 280 -8.17 -28.01 -19.94
CA GLU A 280 -9.58 -27.55 -19.94
C GLU A 280 -9.67 -26.03 -20.07
#